data_29af662447340caa34e9c347d3720569
#
_entry.id   29af662447340caa34e9c347d3720569
#
_cell.length_a   1.000
_cell.length_b   1.000
_cell.length_c   1.000
_cell.angle_alpha   90.00
_cell.angle_beta   90.00
_cell.angle_gamma   90.00
#
_symmetry.space_group_name_H-M   'P 1'
#
loop_
_entity.id
_entity.type
_entity.pdbx_description
1 polymer ?
#
loop_
_entity_poly.entity_id
_entity_poly.type
_entity_poly.pdbx_seq_one_letter_code
_entity_poly.pdbx_strand_id
1 'polypeptide(L)'
;ASLPDSEIGRRAEALSANRRLWSLLSADCAADGNSLPQALRAQIISLSLFVNRHSSLVMRGEESFEDLIDINRMMMQGLAPGAQQAA
;
A
#
# COMPACT_ATOMS: atom_id res chain seq x y z
N ALA A 1 1.47 -9.92 -25.00
CA ALA A 1 1.14 -11.32 -24.78
C ALA A 1 0.31 -11.46 -23.51
N SER A 2 -0.70 -12.30 -23.56
CA SER A 2 -1.53 -12.52 -22.40
C SER A 2 -0.82 -13.41 -21.38
N LEU A 3 -1.07 -13.15 -20.10
CA LEU A 3 -0.51 -13.94 -19.03
C LEU A 3 -1.28 -15.24 -18.86
N PRO A 4 -0.62 -16.33 -18.40
CA PRO A 4 -1.34 -17.54 -18.02
C PRO A 4 -2.38 -17.25 -16.94
N ASP A 5 -3.45 -18.03 -16.91
CA ASP A 5 -4.51 -17.87 -15.92
C ASP A 5 -3.97 -17.93 -14.47
N SER A 6 -3.01 -18.81 -14.22
CA SER A 6 -2.40 -18.94 -12.89
C SER A 6 -1.67 -17.65 -12.48
N GLU A 7 -1.03 -16.98 -13.43
CA GLU A 7 -0.34 -15.72 -13.20
C GLU A 7 -1.32 -14.60 -12.92
N ILE A 8 -2.42 -14.54 -13.67
CA ILE A 8 -3.47 -13.56 -13.46
C ILE A 8 -4.09 -13.72 -12.08
N GLY A 9 -4.33 -14.96 -11.67
CA GLY A 9 -4.87 -15.25 -10.34
C GLY A 9 -3.96 -14.82 -9.22
N ARG A 10 -2.65 -15.07 -9.36
CA ARG A 10 -1.66 -14.64 -8.36
C ARG A 10 -1.60 -13.13 -8.23
N ARG A 11 -1.67 -12.44 -9.36
CA ARG A 11 -1.66 -10.98 -9.37
C ARG A 11 -2.89 -10.42 -8.67
N ALA A 12 -4.06 -10.99 -8.96
CA ALA A 12 -5.30 -10.56 -8.34
C ALA A 12 -5.26 -10.78 -6.82
N GLU A 13 -4.73 -11.92 -6.37
CA GLU A 13 -4.58 -12.21 -4.95
C GLU A 13 -3.61 -11.24 -4.29
N ALA A 14 -2.49 -10.93 -4.93
CA ALA A 14 -1.51 -10.01 -4.39
C ALA A 14 -2.10 -8.60 -4.25
N LEU A 15 -2.85 -8.15 -5.25
CA LEU A 15 -3.50 -6.85 -5.20
C LEU A 15 -4.54 -6.79 -4.09
N SER A 16 -5.34 -7.84 -3.96
CA SER A 16 -6.38 -7.92 -2.93
C SER A 16 -5.77 -7.91 -1.53
N ALA A 17 -4.71 -8.69 -1.31
CA ALA A 17 -4.01 -8.73 -0.04
C ALA A 17 -3.40 -7.38 0.30
N ASN A 18 -2.79 -6.72 -0.67
CA ASN A 18 -2.17 -5.41 -0.47
C ASN A 18 -3.22 -4.35 -0.13
N ARG A 19 -4.36 -4.36 -0.82
CA ARG A 19 -5.47 -3.43 -0.52
C ARG A 19 -5.99 -3.65 0.90
N ARG A 20 -6.14 -4.91 1.30
CA ARG A 20 -6.62 -5.24 2.65
C ARG A 20 -5.65 -4.73 3.70
N LEU A 21 -4.36 -4.95 3.48
CA LEU A 21 -3.34 -4.46 4.41
C LEU A 21 -3.43 -2.95 4.58
N TRP A 22 -3.49 -2.21 3.48
CA TRP A 22 -3.55 -0.76 3.53
C TRP A 22 -4.86 -0.26 4.14
N SER A 23 -5.97 -0.95 3.89
CA SER A 23 -7.25 -0.60 4.50
C SER A 23 -7.23 -0.78 6.01
N LEU A 24 -6.60 -1.85 6.50
CA LEU A 24 -6.44 -2.09 7.93
C LEU A 24 -5.54 -1.04 8.56
N LEU A 25 -4.43 -0.71 7.92
CA LEU A 25 -3.53 0.34 8.39
C LEU A 25 -4.25 1.69 8.48
N SER A 26 -5.02 2.01 7.45
CA SER A 26 -5.77 3.26 7.41
C SER A 26 -6.81 3.33 8.52
N ALA A 27 -7.53 2.23 8.76
CA ALA A 27 -8.52 2.17 9.82
C ALA A 27 -7.89 2.34 11.20
N ASP A 28 -6.74 1.68 11.42
CA ASP A 28 -6.01 1.81 12.67
C ASP A 28 -5.53 3.24 12.88
N CYS A 29 -5.04 3.89 11.83
CA CYS A 29 -4.56 5.26 11.91
C CYS A 29 -5.68 6.26 12.16
N ALA A 30 -6.90 5.95 11.73
CA ALA A 30 -8.05 6.81 11.95
C ALA A 30 -8.71 6.58 13.31
N ALA A 31 -8.37 5.48 13.99
CA ALA A 31 -8.99 5.14 15.27
C ALA A 31 -8.47 6.04 16.39
N ASP A 32 -9.35 6.35 17.33
CA ASP A 32 -8.97 7.07 18.53
C ASP A 32 -7.97 6.24 19.34
N GLY A 33 -7.01 6.90 19.95
CA GLY A 33 -6.03 6.22 20.76
C GLY A 33 -4.84 5.64 20.01
N ASN A 34 -4.77 5.81 18.69
CA ASN A 34 -3.59 5.42 17.93
C ASN A 34 -2.40 6.26 18.37
N SER A 35 -1.29 5.61 18.69
CA SER A 35 -0.12 6.27 19.28
C SER A 35 0.87 6.83 18.27
N LEU A 36 0.64 6.63 16.98
CA LEU A 36 1.53 7.16 15.94
C LEU A 36 1.41 8.69 15.85
N PRO A 37 2.50 9.39 15.48
CA PRO A 37 2.44 10.83 15.24
C PRO A 37 1.36 11.18 14.22
N GLN A 38 0.70 12.31 14.43
CA GLN A 38 -0.41 12.73 13.57
C GLN A 38 0.00 12.85 12.11
N ALA A 39 1.19 13.39 11.84
CA ALA A 39 1.67 13.55 10.48
C ALA A 39 1.83 12.20 9.77
N LEU A 40 2.34 11.20 10.49
CA LEU A 40 2.51 9.86 9.95
C LEU A 40 1.16 9.19 9.68
N ARG A 41 0.22 9.36 10.62
CA ARG A 41 -1.13 8.81 10.44
C ARG A 41 -1.81 9.40 9.20
N ALA A 42 -1.70 10.71 9.03
CA ALA A 42 -2.27 11.38 7.86
C ALA A 42 -1.63 10.89 6.57
N GLN A 43 -0.32 10.68 6.58
CA GLN A 43 0.40 10.17 5.41
C GLN A 43 -0.06 8.76 5.05
N ILE A 44 -0.20 7.88 6.04
CA ILE A 44 -0.66 6.50 5.81
C ILE A 44 -2.06 6.50 5.22
N ILE A 45 -2.96 7.33 5.75
CA ILE A 45 -4.33 7.42 5.24
C ILE A 45 -4.33 7.91 3.78
N SER A 46 -3.54 8.93 3.47
CA SER A 46 -3.44 9.45 2.12
C SER A 46 -2.88 8.42 1.14
N LEU A 47 -1.84 7.69 1.55
CA LEU A 47 -1.27 6.63 0.73
C LEU A 47 -2.25 5.48 0.54
N SER A 48 -3.07 5.19 1.54
CA SER A 48 -4.09 4.16 1.46
C SER A 48 -5.12 4.49 0.36
N LEU A 49 -5.51 5.74 0.25
CA LEU A 49 -6.42 6.18 -0.80
C LEU A 49 -5.79 6.00 -2.19
N PHE A 50 -4.50 6.34 -2.32
CA PHE A 50 -3.77 6.13 -3.56
C PHE A 50 -3.70 4.64 -3.90
N VAL A 51 -3.34 3.80 -2.92
CA VAL A 51 -3.23 2.35 -3.10
C VAL A 51 -4.54 1.76 -3.60
N ASN A 52 -5.66 2.17 -3.01
CA ASN A 52 -6.98 1.69 -3.44
C ASN A 52 -7.26 2.05 -4.89
N ARG A 53 -7.03 3.30 -5.26
CA ARG A 53 -7.29 3.79 -6.62
C ARG A 53 -6.36 3.10 -7.61
N HIS A 54 -5.07 3.07 -7.29
CA HIS A 54 -4.06 2.52 -8.20
C HIS A 54 -4.23 1.02 -8.39
N SER A 55 -4.60 0.30 -7.33
CA SER A 55 -4.86 -1.14 -7.41
C SER A 55 -5.97 -1.44 -8.40
N SER A 56 -7.02 -0.62 -8.44
CA SER A 56 -8.10 -0.78 -9.41
C SER A 56 -7.60 -0.57 -10.85
N LEU A 57 -6.70 0.40 -11.05
CA LEU A 57 -6.11 0.65 -12.36
C LEU A 57 -5.22 -0.51 -12.80
N VAL A 58 -4.45 -1.08 -11.87
CA VAL A 58 -3.61 -2.25 -12.16
C VAL A 58 -4.49 -3.45 -12.53
N MET A 59 -5.59 -3.66 -11.81
CA MET A 59 -6.52 -4.75 -12.12
C MET A 59 -7.10 -4.64 -13.53
N ARG A 60 -7.33 -3.42 -14.01
CA ARG A 60 -7.84 -3.18 -15.36
C ARG A 60 -6.75 -3.19 -16.42
N GLY A 61 -5.50 -3.38 -16.04
CA GLY A 61 -4.37 -3.36 -16.97
C GLY A 61 -3.96 -1.97 -17.42
N GLU A 62 -4.43 -0.93 -16.75
CA GLU A 62 -4.14 0.46 -17.12
C GLU A 62 -2.87 0.99 -16.45
N GLU A 63 -2.40 0.33 -15.40
CA GLU A 63 -1.19 0.71 -14.69
C GLU A 63 -0.40 -0.52 -14.29
N SER A 64 0.89 -0.33 -13.99
CA SER A 64 1.76 -1.42 -13.57
C SER A 64 1.79 -1.55 -12.04
N PHE A 65 2.30 -2.69 -11.57
CA PHE A 65 2.53 -2.94 -10.16
C PHE A 65 3.63 -2.08 -9.54
N GLU A 66 4.49 -1.49 -10.35
CA GLU A 66 5.72 -0.87 -9.87
C GLU A 66 5.47 0.21 -8.82
N ASP A 67 4.48 1.05 -9.04
CA ASP A 67 4.18 2.13 -8.09
C ASP A 67 3.73 1.59 -6.73
N LEU A 68 2.96 0.50 -6.74
CA LEU A 68 2.53 -0.14 -5.49
C LEU A 68 3.70 -0.76 -4.75
N ILE A 69 4.61 -1.39 -5.48
CA ILE A 69 5.82 -1.97 -4.90
C ILE A 69 6.69 -0.87 -4.30
N ASP A 70 6.84 0.23 -5.01
CA ASP A 70 7.64 1.37 -4.55
C ASP A 70 7.07 1.97 -3.26
N ILE A 71 5.76 2.13 -3.18
CA ILE A 71 5.10 2.64 -1.98
C ILE A 71 5.34 1.70 -0.80
N ASN A 72 5.16 0.40 -1.00
CA ASN A 72 5.38 -0.57 0.07
C ASN A 72 6.83 -0.59 0.51
N ARG A 73 7.75 -0.52 -0.44
CA ARG A 73 9.19 -0.47 -0.12
C ARG A 73 9.54 0.77 0.68
N MET A 74 9.00 1.91 0.29
CA MET A 74 9.20 3.18 0.98
C MET A 74 8.70 3.09 2.43
N MET A 75 7.53 2.50 2.64
CA MET A 75 6.99 2.32 3.97
C MET A 75 7.83 1.40 4.83
N MET A 76 8.32 0.31 4.25
CA MET A 76 9.20 -0.60 4.98
C MET A 76 10.51 0.06 5.38
N GLN A 77 11.05 0.90 4.52
CA GLN A 77 12.26 1.67 4.83
C GLN A 77 12.00 2.69 5.93
N GLY A 78 10.86 3.35 5.89
CA GLY A 78 10.47 4.30 6.93
C GLY A 78 10.27 3.67 8.29
N LEU A 79 9.93 2.38 8.34
CA LEU A 79 9.76 1.65 9.59
C LEU A 79 11.04 0.97 10.05
N ALA A 80 12.08 0.96 9.22
CA ALA A 80 13.35 0.33 9.58
C ALA A 80 14.04 1.11 10.70
N PRO A 81 14.78 0.41 11.58
CA PRO A 81 15.54 1.09 12.62
C PRO A 81 16.52 2.11 12.02
N GLY A 82 16.50 3.31 12.55
CA GLY A 82 17.39 4.38 12.10
C GLY A 82 16.88 5.22 10.95
N ALA A 83 15.87 4.76 10.21
CA ALA A 83 15.34 5.50 9.06
C ALA A 83 14.76 6.85 9.49
N GLN A 84 14.13 6.91 10.63
CA GLN A 84 13.52 8.13 11.16
C GLN A 84 14.55 9.15 11.62
N GLN A 85 15.77 8.72 11.85
CA GLN A 85 16.85 9.59 12.31
C GLN A 85 17.52 10.32 11.17
N ALA A 86 17.25 9.91 9.94
CA ALA A 86 17.87 10.48 8.75
C ALA A 86 17.21 11.80 8.31
N ALA A 87 16.13 12.17 8.92
CA ALA A 87 15.40 13.36 8.56
C ALA A 87 16.13 14.66 8.95
#